data_56b1b47af9d927480b64cbf2b7e67737
#
_entry.id   56b1b47af9d927480b64cbf2b7e67737
#
_cell.length_a   1.000
_cell.length_b   1.000
_cell.length_c   1.000
_cell.angle_alpha   90.00
_cell.angle_beta   90.00
_cell.angle_gamma   90.00
#
_symmetry.space_group_name_H-M   'P 1'
#
loop_
_entity.id
_entity.type
_entity.pdbx_description
1 polymer ?
#
loop_
_entity_poly.entity_id
_entity_poly.type
_entity_poly.pdbx_seq_one_letter_code
_entity_poly.pdbx_strand_id
1 'polypeptide(L)'
;MIQELLAPSNMKGKNKFQALVELLPDEHKAKWFAGAALNTSEQSMSSVMSTALSRLNSFLDSELEQILCFDTEIDAEEFCNQKSAIFLIMPEEDPNKFFMISLIIQQLYREILSVADEQGGKLKNRCVFLCDEYGTLPKIESAEMMFSASRSRRLQIVAIIQSLQQLEKNYGKEGAAIIVDNTQLTIFGGFAPNSVTAESMSKALGSRTVMSGSVSRSVNDPSQSLQMIERPLMTADELKSMPKGQFIVMKTGVYPIKVKLQLFFKWGIKFEEAYAVNERGNRTVKYASSKKLISSILEKYPHTSNKENRPYAPPGEYSDSSAPPVSVAILNAVKQELDKHETELRTQSTFEQIRNSIKAN
;
A
#
# COMPACT_ATOMS: atom_id res chain seq x y z
N MET A 1 20.02 -8.86 16.69
CA MET A 1 19.54 -7.79 17.60
C MET A 1 18.11 -8.01 18.08
N ILE A 2 17.08 -8.08 17.21
CA ILE A 2 15.68 -8.22 17.65
C ILE A 2 15.46 -9.51 18.45
N GLN A 3 15.91 -10.66 17.96
CA GLN A 3 15.85 -11.93 18.71
C GLN A 3 16.60 -11.86 20.04
N GLU A 4 17.75 -11.17 20.07
CA GLU A 4 18.53 -10.99 21.29
C GLU A 4 17.84 -10.07 22.30
N LEU A 5 17.17 -9.00 21.83
CA LEU A 5 16.42 -8.09 22.69
C LEU A 5 15.16 -8.72 23.29
N LEU A 6 14.54 -9.64 22.55
CA LEU A 6 13.33 -10.34 22.99
C LEU A 6 13.64 -11.62 23.79
N ALA A 7 14.90 -12.05 23.84
CA ALA A 7 15.29 -13.18 24.69
C ALA A 7 15.09 -12.84 26.18
N PRO A 8 14.74 -13.83 27.02
CA PRO A 8 14.59 -13.63 28.47
C PRO A 8 15.89 -13.06 29.03
N SER A 9 15.78 -12.07 29.90
CA SER A 9 16.91 -11.50 30.60
C SER A 9 17.12 -12.26 31.93
N ASN A 10 18.37 -12.33 32.37
CA ASN A 10 18.70 -12.87 33.71
C ASN A 10 18.26 -11.93 34.86
N MET A 11 17.66 -10.77 34.53
CA MET A 11 17.08 -9.86 35.50
C MET A 11 15.62 -10.23 35.78
N LYS A 12 15.31 -10.50 37.04
CA LYS A 12 13.99 -10.91 37.57
C LYS A 12 12.81 -10.38 36.75
N GLY A 13 12.20 -11.23 35.93
CA GLY A 13 10.90 -11.01 35.29
C GLY A 13 10.86 -9.99 34.14
N LYS A 14 11.96 -9.34 33.75
CA LYS A 14 11.99 -8.37 32.64
C LYS A 14 12.72 -8.92 31.43
N ASN A 15 12.21 -8.70 30.23
CA ASN A 15 12.95 -9.00 29.02
C ASN A 15 14.01 -7.90 28.71
N LYS A 16 15.00 -8.20 27.88
CA LYS A 16 16.07 -7.27 27.53
C LYS A 16 15.55 -5.98 26.86
N PHE A 17 14.44 -6.06 26.15
CA PHE A 17 13.80 -4.91 25.51
C PHE A 17 13.22 -3.96 26.55
N GLN A 18 12.52 -4.48 27.56
CA GLN A 18 12.02 -3.66 28.67
C GLN A 18 13.16 -2.95 29.40
N ALA A 19 14.24 -3.68 29.72
CA ALA A 19 15.42 -3.10 30.36
C ALA A 19 16.04 -1.96 29.52
N LEU A 20 16.07 -2.13 28.20
CA LEU A 20 16.59 -1.11 27.29
C LEU A 20 15.69 0.14 27.22
N VAL A 21 14.37 -0.03 27.19
CA VAL A 21 13.42 1.09 27.18
C VAL A 21 13.47 1.86 28.52
N GLU A 22 13.72 1.19 29.63
CA GLU A 22 13.87 1.84 30.93
C GLU A 22 15.09 2.74 31.05
N LEU A 23 16.14 2.51 30.24
CA LEU A 23 17.31 3.38 30.17
C LEU A 23 17.03 4.74 29.50
N LEU A 24 15.92 4.87 28.79
CA LEU A 24 15.54 6.12 28.13
C LEU A 24 14.97 7.13 29.15
N PRO A 25 15.13 8.44 28.93
CA PRO A 25 14.45 9.47 29.73
C PRO A 25 12.92 9.28 29.74
N ASP A 26 12.26 9.76 30.79
CA ASP A 26 10.82 9.59 30.94
C ASP A 26 10.03 10.35 29.83
N GLU A 27 10.59 11.46 29.33
CA GLU A 27 10.02 12.25 28.24
C GLU A 27 10.31 11.67 26.85
N HIS A 28 11.08 10.59 26.75
CA HIS A 28 11.46 10.04 25.46
C HIS A 28 10.25 9.39 24.76
N LYS A 29 9.97 9.82 23.53
CA LYS A 29 8.79 9.35 22.75
C LYS A 29 8.69 7.82 22.67
N ALA A 30 9.82 7.12 22.46
CA ALA A 30 9.83 5.66 22.41
C ALA A 30 9.36 5.01 23.73
N LYS A 31 9.72 5.61 24.89
CA LYS A 31 9.26 5.13 26.20
C LYS A 31 7.77 5.35 26.38
N TRP A 32 7.28 6.48 25.93
CA TRP A 32 5.85 6.82 25.97
C TRP A 32 5.02 5.85 25.12
N PHE A 33 5.40 5.62 23.85
CA PHE A 33 4.70 4.70 22.98
C PHE A 33 4.80 3.23 23.43
N ALA A 34 5.95 2.82 23.98
CA ALA A 34 6.14 1.47 24.50
C ALA A 34 5.42 1.23 25.84
N GLY A 35 5.14 2.29 26.62
CA GLY A 35 4.61 2.18 27.99
C GLY A 35 3.30 1.41 28.08
N ALA A 36 2.38 1.63 27.18
CA ALA A 36 1.11 0.92 27.12
C ALA A 36 1.31 -0.60 26.88
N ALA A 37 2.20 -0.95 25.95
CA ALA A 37 2.50 -2.34 25.63
C ALA A 37 3.30 -3.03 26.75
N LEU A 38 4.24 -2.33 27.38
CA LEU A 38 5.11 -2.87 28.43
C LEU A 38 4.39 -3.08 29.76
N ASN A 39 3.27 -2.40 29.99
CA ASN A 39 2.44 -2.51 31.21
C ASN A 39 1.32 -3.57 31.11
N THR A 40 1.31 -4.40 30.07
CA THR A 40 0.35 -5.50 29.92
C THR A 40 0.78 -6.73 30.73
N SER A 41 -0.13 -7.71 30.89
CA SER A 41 0.19 -8.99 31.53
C SER A 41 1.29 -9.74 30.77
N GLU A 42 2.07 -10.58 31.46
CA GLU A 42 3.14 -11.38 30.83
C GLU A 42 2.63 -12.23 29.66
N GLN A 43 1.44 -12.80 29.79
CA GLN A 43 0.85 -13.62 28.73
C GLN A 43 0.51 -12.77 27.48
N SER A 44 -0.07 -11.60 27.68
CA SER A 44 -0.36 -10.66 26.58
C SER A 44 0.93 -10.17 25.94
N MET A 45 1.95 -9.84 26.73
CA MET A 45 3.26 -9.42 26.24
C MET A 45 3.92 -10.52 25.40
N SER A 46 3.89 -11.76 25.86
CA SER A 46 4.43 -12.91 25.12
C SER A 46 3.77 -13.06 23.75
N SER A 47 2.44 -12.91 23.68
CA SER A 47 1.69 -12.96 22.42
C SER A 47 2.08 -11.81 21.46
N VAL A 48 2.17 -10.58 21.98
CA VAL A 48 2.61 -9.41 21.19
C VAL A 48 4.02 -9.61 20.65
N MET A 49 4.95 -10.08 21.52
CA MET A 49 6.34 -10.33 21.12
C MET A 49 6.46 -11.44 20.09
N SER A 50 5.70 -12.53 20.22
CA SER A 50 5.66 -13.62 19.24
C SER A 50 5.16 -13.12 17.89
N THR A 51 4.11 -12.31 17.88
CA THR A 51 3.57 -11.71 16.67
C THR A 51 4.58 -10.75 16.03
N ALA A 52 5.21 -9.89 16.82
CA ALA A 52 6.25 -8.96 16.35
C ALA A 52 7.44 -9.73 15.73
N LEU A 53 7.94 -10.77 16.41
CA LEU A 53 9.01 -11.63 15.88
C LEU A 53 8.63 -12.29 14.57
N SER A 54 7.41 -12.86 14.48
CA SER A 54 6.92 -13.49 13.25
C SER A 54 6.92 -12.50 12.07
N ARG A 55 6.50 -11.25 12.30
CA ARG A 55 6.50 -10.20 11.27
C ARG A 55 7.91 -9.76 10.89
N LEU A 56 8.78 -9.59 11.87
CA LEU A 56 10.15 -9.13 11.66
C LEU A 56 11.06 -10.21 11.05
N ASN A 57 10.75 -11.49 11.24
CA ASN A 57 11.50 -12.58 10.61
C ASN A 57 11.46 -12.52 9.08
N SER A 58 10.40 -11.96 8.49
CA SER A 58 10.33 -11.77 7.03
C SER A 58 11.41 -10.83 6.48
N PHE A 59 12.02 -9.99 7.32
CA PHE A 59 13.12 -9.09 6.95
C PHE A 59 14.52 -9.73 7.13
N LEU A 60 14.60 -10.91 7.74
CA LEU A 60 15.86 -11.63 8.02
C LEU A 60 16.24 -12.53 6.83
N ASP A 61 16.22 -11.97 5.65
CA ASP A 61 16.69 -12.62 4.42
C ASP A 61 17.99 -11.95 3.98
N SER A 62 18.96 -12.74 3.52
CA SER A 62 20.29 -12.24 3.17
C SER A 62 20.28 -11.19 2.04
N GLU A 63 19.36 -11.28 1.08
CA GLU A 63 19.22 -10.31 0.01
C GLU A 63 18.55 -9.03 0.50
N LEU A 64 17.49 -9.17 1.32
CA LEU A 64 16.84 -8.02 1.94
C LEU A 64 17.79 -7.28 2.89
N GLU A 65 18.65 -7.97 3.60
CA GLU A 65 19.69 -7.37 4.45
C GLU A 65 20.67 -6.52 3.63
N GLN A 66 21.01 -6.93 2.40
CA GLN A 66 21.84 -6.13 1.50
C GLN A 66 21.18 -4.81 1.08
N ILE A 67 19.86 -4.73 1.11
CA ILE A 67 19.09 -3.52 0.83
C ILE A 67 18.91 -2.69 2.09
N LEU A 68 18.52 -3.33 3.20
CA LEU A 68 18.08 -2.65 4.42
C LEU A 68 19.20 -2.20 5.36
N CYS A 69 20.36 -2.87 5.31
CA CYS A 69 21.45 -2.63 6.27
C CYS A 69 22.52 -1.65 5.76
N PHE A 70 22.30 -1.02 4.63
CA PHE A 70 23.23 -0.05 4.05
C PHE A 70 22.50 1.24 3.71
N ASP A 71 23.25 2.32 3.61
CA ASP A 71 22.70 3.59 3.18
C ASP A 71 22.14 3.50 1.76
N THR A 72 20.99 4.14 1.54
CA THR A 72 20.37 4.20 0.21
C THR A 72 21.09 5.24 -0.65
N GLU A 73 21.22 4.93 -1.94
CA GLU A 73 21.64 5.88 -2.96
C GLU A 73 20.43 6.58 -3.62
N ILE A 74 19.22 6.23 -3.19
CA ILE A 74 17.98 6.79 -3.72
C ILE A 74 17.59 7.98 -2.84
N ASP A 75 17.70 9.17 -3.42
CA ASP A 75 17.18 10.41 -2.86
C ASP A 75 15.99 10.86 -3.70
N ALA A 76 14.85 11.12 -3.04
CA ALA A 76 13.60 11.46 -3.72
C ALA A 76 13.65 12.85 -4.37
N GLU A 77 14.35 13.80 -3.77
CA GLU A 77 14.51 15.14 -4.32
C GLU A 77 15.36 15.10 -5.59
N GLU A 78 16.51 14.43 -5.54
CA GLU A 78 17.38 14.24 -6.70
C GLU A 78 16.65 13.49 -7.80
N PHE A 79 15.95 12.40 -7.47
CA PHE A 79 15.15 11.62 -8.40
C PHE A 79 14.09 12.46 -9.12
N CYS A 80 13.38 13.34 -8.41
CA CYS A 80 12.35 14.20 -9.00
C CYS A 80 12.92 15.35 -9.82
N ASN A 81 14.12 15.82 -9.53
CA ASN A 81 14.72 16.97 -10.19
C ASN A 81 15.57 16.61 -11.40
N GLN A 82 16.04 15.36 -11.51
CA GLN A 82 16.88 14.88 -12.60
C GLN A 82 16.15 13.87 -13.49
N LYS A 83 16.68 13.63 -14.70
CA LYS A 83 16.22 12.56 -15.59
C LYS A 83 16.86 11.25 -15.12
N SER A 84 16.15 10.45 -14.38
CA SER A 84 16.62 9.21 -13.74
C SER A 84 15.57 8.11 -13.82
N ALA A 85 15.97 6.87 -13.56
CA ALA A 85 15.09 5.72 -13.47
C ALA A 85 15.53 4.79 -12.35
N ILE A 86 14.58 4.32 -11.56
CA ILE A 86 14.77 3.31 -10.50
C ILE A 86 14.10 2.03 -10.98
N PHE A 87 14.84 0.93 -11.00
CA PHE A 87 14.34 -0.39 -11.35
C PHE A 87 14.22 -1.24 -10.09
N LEU A 88 12.99 -1.67 -9.77
CA LEU A 88 12.69 -2.60 -8.68
C LEU A 88 12.39 -3.97 -9.31
N ILE A 89 13.29 -4.90 -9.15
CA ILE A 89 13.19 -6.23 -9.75
C ILE A 89 12.81 -7.22 -8.66
N MET A 90 11.76 -8.00 -8.91
CA MET A 90 11.26 -9.05 -8.01
C MET A 90 11.68 -10.42 -8.50
N PRO A 91 12.19 -11.30 -7.61
CA PRO A 91 12.39 -12.70 -7.95
C PRO A 91 11.04 -13.42 -8.02
N GLU A 92 10.67 -13.97 -9.18
CA GLU A 92 9.38 -14.67 -9.35
C GLU A 92 9.30 -15.95 -8.50
N GLU A 93 10.43 -16.57 -8.22
CA GLU A 93 10.57 -17.80 -7.43
C GLU A 93 10.33 -17.60 -5.93
N ASP A 94 10.40 -16.36 -5.41
CA ASP A 94 10.25 -16.09 -3.99
C ASP A 94 9.21 -14.99 -3.69
N PRO A 95 7.90 -15.34 -3.74
CA PRO A 95 6.83 -14.38 -3.45
C PRO A 95 6.87 -13.79 -2.03
N ASN A 96 7.59 -14.44 -1.11
CA ASN A 96 7.70 -13.96 0.29
C ASN A 96 8.40 -12.61 0.38
N LYS A 97 9.18 -12.22 -0.64
CA LYS A 97 9.89 -10.93 -0.71
C LYS A 97 9.06 -9.80 -1.33
N PHE A 98 7.93 -10.11 -1.95
CA PHE A 98 7.11 -9.10 -2.65
C PHE A 98 6.59 -7.97 -1.75
N PHE A 99 6.41 -8.24 -0.44
CA PHE A 99 6.00 -7.21 0.50
C PHE A 99 6.98 -6.02 0.55
N MET A 100 8.28 -6.27 0.32
CA MET A 100 9.30 -5.23 0.31
C MET A 100 9.09 -4.23 -0.82
N ILE A 101 8.70 -4.70 -2.01
CA ILE A 101 8.39 -3.83 -3.14
C ILE A 101 7.23 -2.90 -2.82
N SER A 102 6.16 -3.44 -2.20
CA SER A 102 5.02 -2.63 -1.78
C SER A 102 5.42 -1.55 -0.75
N LEU A 103 6.31 -1.90 0.19
CA LEU A 103 6.84 -0.94 1.17
C LEU A 103 7.71 0.15 0.50
N ILE A 104 8.59 -0.23 -0.43
CA ILE A 104 9.45 0.72 -1.15
C ILE A 104 8.59 1.67 -2.00
N ILE A 105 7.61 1.15 -2.75
CA ILE A 105 6.70 1.99 -3.54
C ILE A 105 5.95 2.97 -2.63
N GLN A 106 5.44 2.50 -1.49
CA GLN A 106 4.72 3.34 -0.55
C GLN A 106 5.62 4.42 0.08
N GLN A 107 6.86 4.09 0.41
CA GLN A 107 7.81 5.04 0.95
C GLN A 107 8.22 6.08 -0.10
N LEU A 108 8.60 5.65 -1.29
CA LEU A 108 8.90 6.55 -2.41
C LEU A 108 7.74 7.50 -2.72
N TYR A 109 6.52 6.99 -2.72
CA TYR A 109 5.34 7.82 -2.93
C TYR A 109 5.23 8.94 -1.88
N ARG A 110 5.44 8.63 -0.60
CA ARG A 110 5.39 9.63 0.49
C ARG A 110 6.48 10.68 0.34
N GLU A 111 7.69 10.27 0.04
CA GLU A 111 8.83 11.18 -0.16
C GLU A 111 8.62 12.08 -1.39
N ILE A 112 8.15 11.52 -2.50
CA ILE A 112 7.80 12.27 -3.70
C ILE A 112 6.69 13.30 -3.42
N LEU A 113 5.70 12.97 -2.60
CA LEU A 113 4.68 13.93 -2.17
C LEU A 113 5.29 15.07 -1.34
N SER A 114 6.23 14.78 -0.44
CA SER A 114 6.96 15.81 0.33
C SER A 114 7.69 16.76 -0.61
N VAL A 115 8.44 16.23 -1.58
CA VAL A 115 9.11 17.03 -2.61
C VAL A 115 8.12 17.88 -3.41
N ALA A 116 6.96 17.32 -3.76
CA ALA A 116 5.93 18.07 -4.46
C ALA A 116 5.37 19.23 -3.62
N ASP A 117 5.18 19.01 -2.31
CA ASP A 117 4.69 20.04 -1.39
C ASP A 117 5.72 21.17 -1.23
N GLU A 118 7.01 20.86 -1.11
CA GLU A 118 8.11 21.84 -1.08
C GLU A 118 8.21 22.63 -2.40
N GLN A 119 7.81 22.03 -3.53
CA GLN A 119 7.77 22.66 -4.85
C GLN A 119 6.45 23.40 -5.13
N GLY A 120 5.66 23.73 -4.11
CA GLY A 120 4.40 24.46 -4.26
C GLY A 120 3.21 23.58 -4.66
N GLY A 121 3.23 22.32 -4.22
CA GLY A 121 2.13 21.35 -4.38
C GLY A 121 2.20 20.53 -5.67
N LYS A 122 3.25 20.66 -6.47
CA LYS A 122 3.36 19.97 -7.76
C LYS A 122 4.82 19.79 -8.16
N LEU A 123 5.21 18.62 -8.58
CA LEU A 123 6.55 18.33 -9.07
C LEU A 123 6.90 19.20 -10.30
N LYS A 124 8.15 19.66 -10.40
CA LYS A 124 8.68 20.35 -11.58
C LYS A 124 8.69 19.41 -12.78
N ASN A 125 9.16 18.19 -12.62
CA ASN A 125 9.19 17.15 -13.63
C ASN A 125 8.05 16.14 -13.41
N ARG A 126 7.67 15.40 -14.45
CA ARG A 126 6.72 14.30 -14.34
C ARG A 126 7.44 13.10 -13.76
N CYS A 127 6.90 12.54 -12.68
CA CYS A 127 7.30 11.24 -12.16
C CYS A 127 6.32 10.17 -12.66
N VAL A 128 6.81 8.99 -13.02
CA VAL A 128 5.99 7.87 -13.51
C VAL A 128 6.33 6.61 -12.74
N PHE A 129 5.32 6.00 -12.12
CA PHE A 129 5.40 4.65 -11.58
C PHE A 129 4.87 3.69 -12.64
N LEU A 130 5.75 2.92 -13.25
CA LEU A 130 5.39 1.87 -14.19
C LEU A 130 5.43 0.53 -13.45
N CYS A 131 4.24 0.07 -13.02
CA CYS A 131 4.09 -1.13 -12.22
C CYS A 131 3.65 -2.28 -13.14
N ASP A 132 4.63 -3.03 -13.64
CA ASP A 132 4.37 -4.30 -14.30
C ASP A 132 3.94 -5.34 -13.26
N GLU A 133 3.10 -6.28 -13.64
CA GLU A 133 2.56 -7.31 -12.73
C GLU A 133 1.90 -6.74 -11.46
N TYR A 134 1.30 -5.53 -11.55
CA TYR A 134 0.69 -4.85 -10.38
C TYR A 134 -0.31 -5.71 -9.63
N GLY A 135 -1.01 -6.60 -10.34
CA GLY A 135 -2.00 -7.51 -9.77
C GLY A 135 -1.42 -8.62 -8.89
N THR A 136 -0.11 -8.90 -8.99
CA THR A 136 0.58 -9.92 -8.18
C THR A 136 1.24 -9.33 -6.93
N LEU A 137 1.44 -8.02 -6.90
CA LEU A 137 1.99 -7.33 -5.73
C LEU A 137 1.05 -7.47 -4.53
N PRO A 138 1.59 -7.62 -3.31
CA PRO A 138 0.79 -7.44 -2.09
C PRO A 138 0.15 -6.06 -2.06
N LYS A 139 -0.96 -5.95 -1.32
CA LYS A 139 -1.67 -4.69 -1.16
C LYS A 139 -0.71 -3.56 -0.76
N ILE A 140 -0.78 -2.45 -1.51
CA ILE A 140 -0.16 -1.18 -1.14
C ILE A 140 -1.23 -0.38 -0.40
N GLU A 141 -1.06 -0.13 0.89
CA GLU A 141 -2.11 0.47 1.74
C GLU A 141 -2.59 1.85 1.23
N SER A 142 -1.70 2.62 0.62
CA SER A 142 -2.04 3.93 0.06
C SER A 142 -2.52 3.91 -1.40
N ALA A 143 -2.72 2.74 -2.02
CA ALA A 143 -3.01 2.63 -3.45
C ALA A 143 -4.22 3.45 -3.91
N GLU A 144 -5.35 3.36 -3.20
CA GLU A 144 -6.57 4.10 -3.54
C GLU A 144 -6.31 5.62 -3.56
N MET A 145 -5.57 6.13 -2.57
CA MET A 145 -5.16 7.53 -2.51
C MET A 145 -4.16 7.87 -3.61
N MET A 146 -3.21 6.97 -3.91
CA MET A 146 -2.24 7.14 -4.98
C MET A 146 -2.94 7.36 -6.32
N PHE A 147 -3.92 6.53 -6.69
CA PHE A 147 -4.67 6.67 -7.93
C PHE A 147 -5.55 7.92 -7.95
N SER A 148 -6.14 8.29 -6.82
CA SER A 148 -7.03 9.46 -6.73
C SER A 148 -6.30 10.80 -6.77
N ALA A 149 -5.16 10.94 -6.06
CA ALA A 149 -4.51 12.22 -5.82
C ALA A 149 -3.27 12.51 -6.68
N SER A 150 -2.59 11.49 -7.21
CA SER A 150 -1.29 11.63 -7.88
C SER A 150 -1.28 12.56 -9.10
N ARG A 151 -2.39 12.61 -9.83
CA ARG A 151 -2.52 13.45 -11.03
C ARG A 151 -2.24 14.93 -10.76
N SER A 152 -2.76 15.48 -9.66
CA SER A 152 -2.57 16.88 -9.29
C SER A 152 -1.10 17.20 -8.99
N ARG A 153 -0.34 16.22 -8.55
CA ARG A 153 1.08 16.31 -8.17
C ARG A 153 2.07 16.07 -9.32
N ARG A 154 1.60 15.85 -10.55
CA ARG A 154 2.38 15.37 -11.72
C ARG A 154 3.00 13.99 -11.54
N LEU A 155 2.43 13.18 -10.67
CA LEU A 155 2.76 11.78 -10.55
C LEU A 155 1.78 10.95 -11.39
N GLN A 156 2.29 10.12 -12.26
CA GLN A 156 1.50 9.21 -13.10
C GLN A 156 1.74 7.77 -12.64
N ILE A 157 0.67 7.01 -12.52
CA ILE A 157 0.73 5.58 -12.20
C ILE A 157 0.23 4.80 -13.40
N VAL A 158 1.02 3.85 -13.85
CA VAL A 158 0.68 2.89 -14.91
C VAL A 158 0.69 1.50 -14.27
N ALA A 159 -0.48 0.94 -14.06
CA ALA A 159 -0.63 -0.40 -13.51
C ALA A 159 -0.95 -1.38 -14.64
N ILE A 160 -0.16 -2.44 -14.77
CA ILE A 160 -0.40 -3.52 -15.71
C ILE A 160 -0.90 -4.72 -14.93
N ILE A 161 -2.06 -5.22 -15.29
CA ILE A 161 -2.74 -6.34 -14.64
C ILE A 161 -3.22 -7.36 -15.67
N GLN A 162 -3.35 -8.60 -15.27
CA GLN A 162 -3.87 -9.66 -16.14
C GLN A 162 -5.40 -9.75 -16.08
N SER A 163 -6.01 -9.35 -14.95
CA SER A 163 -7.46 -9.35 -14.76
C SER A 163 -7.89 -8.37 -13.67
N LEU A 164 -9.15 -7.91 -13.73
CA LEU A 164 -9.73 -7.07 -12.66
C LEU A 164 -9.87 -7.85 -11.35
N GLN A 165 -10.04 -9.17 -11.40
CA GLN A 165 -10.14 -10.02 -10.22
C GLN A 165 -8.85 -9.99 -9.37
N GLN A 166 -7.68 -9.71 -9.96
CA GLN A 166 -6.44 -9.52 -9.21
C GLN A 166 -6.53 -8.27 -8.32
N LEU A 167 -7.12 -7.18 -8.82
CA LEU A 167 -7.35 -5.98 -8.00
C LEU A 167 -8.38 -6.25 -6.90
N GLU A 168 -9.49 -6.92 -7.24
CA GLU A 168 -10.52 -7.26 -6.25
C GLU A 168 -9.97 -8.16 -5.13
N LYS A 169 -9.07 -9.08 -5.45
CA LYS A 169 -8.40 -9.93 -4.46
C LYS A 169 -7.58 -9.11 -3.46
N ASN A 170 -6.85 -8.11 -3.94
CA ASN A 170 -5.91 -7.33 -3.13
C ASN A 170 -6.58 -6.16 -2.39
N TYR A 171 -7.55 -5.50 -3.03
CA TYR A 171 -8.15 -4.26 -2.54
C TYR A 171 -9.63 -4.38 -2.17
N GLY A 172 -10.23 -5.55 -2.37
CA GLY A 172 -11.68 -5.73 -2.29
C GLY A 172 -12.40 -5.11 -3.49
N LYS A 173 -13.70 -5.32 -3.59
CA LYS A 173 -14.50 -4.82 -4.73
C LYS A 173 -14.54 -3.28 -4.78
N GLU A 174 -14.69 -2.64 -3.63
CA GLU A 174 -14.77 -1.18 -3.52
C GLU A 174 -13.43 -0.52 -3.84
N GLY A 175 -12.32 -0.99 -3.24
CA GLY A 175 -10.99 -0.46 -3.52
C GLY A 175 -10.55 -0.67 -4.97
N ALA A 176 -10.87 -1.83 -5.56
CA ALA A 176 -10.63 -2.08 -6.98
C ALA A 176 -11.43 -1.12 -7.87
N ALA A 177 -12.69 -0.85 -7.55
CA ALA A 177 -13.51 0.11 -8.27
C ALA A 177 -12.91 1.52 -8.19
N ILE A 178 -12.47 1.97 -7.01
CA ILE A 178 -11.81 3.28 -6.82
C ILE A 178 -10.58 3.39 -7.72
N ILE A 179 -9.74 2.35 -7.79
CA ILE A 179 -8.54 2.35 -8.63
C ILE A 179 -8.93 2.48 -10.12
N VAL A 180 -9.89 1.69 -10.57
CA VAL A 180 -10.34 1.69 -11.97
C VAL A 180 -11.00 3.02 -12.34
N ASP A 181 -11.86 3.57 -11.50
CA ASP A 181 -12.61 4.82 -11.76
C ASP A 181 -11.69 6.04 -11.84
N ASN A 182 -10.56 6.00 -11.12
CA ASN A 182 -9.54 7.05 -11.19
C ASN A 182 -8.57 6.89 -12.37
N THR A 183 -8.69 5.82 -13.15
CA THR A 183 -7.83 5.55 -14.31
C THR A 183 -8.34 6.33 -15.54
N GLN A 184 -7.55 7.31 -16.03
CA GLN A 184 -7.91 8.18 -17.15
C GLN A 184 -7.74 7.50 -18.52
N LEU A 185 -6.93 6.46 -18.60
CA LEU A 185 -6.62 5.73 -19.82
C LEU A 185 -6.58 4.23 -19.50
N THR A 186 -7.42 3.47 -20.16
CA THR A 186 -7.45 2.00 -20.06
C THR A 186 -7.16 1.39 -21.42
N ILE A 187 -6.17 0.49 -21.48
CA ILE A 187 -5.81 -0.26 -22.68
C ILE A 187 -6.02 -1.74 -22.38
N PHE A 188 -6.79 -2.43 -23.19
CA PHE A 188 -7.06 -3.83 -22.95
C PHE A 188 -7.18 -4.64 -24.24
N GLY A 189 -6.88 -5.95 -24.14
CA GLY A 189 -6.94 -6.93 -25.22
C GLY A 189 -6.30 -8.25 -24.79
N GLY A 190 -6.43 -9.27 -25.63
CA GLY A 190 -5.80 -10.57 -25.37
C GLY A 190 -6.41 -11.35 -24.21
N PHE A 191 -7.74 -11.32 -24.08
CA PHE A 191 -8.47 -12.02 -23.01
C PHE A 191 -8.39 -13.53 -23.14
N ALA A 192 -8.30 -14.22 -21.99
CA ALA A 192 -8.48 -15.65 -21.92
C ALA A 192 -9.93 -16.05 -22.29
N PRO A 193 -10.16 -17.28 -22.79
CA PRO A 193 -11.50 -17.73 -23.20
C PRO A 193 -12.58 -17.60 -22.11
N ASN A 194 -12.23 -17.82 -20.86
CA ASN A 194 -13.14 -17.76 -19.71
C ASN A 194 -13.02 -16.44 -18.91
N SER A 195 -12.56 -15.36 -19.53
CA SER A 195 -12.31 -14.08 -18.85
C SER A 195 -13.62 -13.38 -18.48
N VAL A 196 -13.86 -13.19 -17.18
CA VAL A 196 -14.91 -12.33 -16.63
C VAL A 196 -14.59 -10.85 -16.88
N THR A 197 -13.31 -10.51 -16.94
CA THR A 197 -12.86 -9.14 -17.28
C THR A 197 -13.37 -8.72 -18.66
N ALA A 198 -13.45 -9.63 -19.63
CA ALA A 198 -14.00 -9.33 -20.96
C ALA A 198 -15.47 -8.89 -20.91
N GLU A 199 -16.28 -9.44 -20.00
CA GLU A 199 -17.67 -9.03 -19.80
C GLU A 199 -17.76 -7.62 -19.20
N SER A 200 -16.91 -7.33 -18.20
CA SER A 200 -16.82 -6.01 -17.58
C SER A 200 -16.39 -4.95 -18.59
N MET A 201 -15.40 -5.26 -19.43
CA MET A 201 -14.94 -4.36 -20.48
C MET A 201 -15.97 -4.16 -21.60
N SER A 202 -16.70 -5.20 -21.98
CA SER A 202 -17.82 -5.10 -22.94
C SER A 202 -18.89 -4.14 -22.45
N LYS A 203 -19.25 -4.20 -21.15
CA LYS A 203 -20.20 -3.26 -20.54
C LYS A 203 -19.65 -1.84 -20.49
N ALA A 204 -18.39 -1.68 -20.13
CA ALA A 204 -17.73 -0.36 -20.05
C ALA A 204 -17.60 0.34 -21.41
N LEU A 205 -17.54 -0.43 -22.51
CA LEU A 205 -17.55 0.12 -23.86
C LEU A 205 -18.89 0.78 -24.23
N GLY A 206 -19.99 0.36 -23.57
CA GLY A 206 -21.32 0.81 -23.87
C GLY A 206 -21.97 0.06 -25.04
N SER A 207 -23.09 0.58 -25.51
CA SER A 207 -23.93 -0.07 -26.53
C SER A 207 -24.28 0.89 -27.65
N ARG A 208 -24.81 0.32 -28.74
CA ARG A 208 -25.37 1.04 -29.88
C ARG A 208 -26.68 0.39 -30.30
N THR A 209 -27.55 1.17 -30.89
CA THR A 209 -28.76 0.67 -31.52
C THR A 209 -28.43 0.13 -32.91
N VAL A 210 -28.84 -1.10 -33.18
CA VAL A 210 -28.68 -1.75 -34.48
C VAL A 210 -30.04 -2.22 -34.99
N MET A 211 -30.21 -2.23 -36.30
CA MET A 211 -31.37 -2.82 -36.92
C MET A 211 -31.19 -4.34 -36.95
N SER A 212 -32.14 -5.06 -36.39
CA SER A 212 -32.25 -6.52 -36.51
C SER A 212 -33.54 -6.83 -37.23
N GLY A 213 -33.47 -7.77 -38.13
CA GLY A 213 -34.67 -8.15 -38.93
C GLY A 213 -34.76 -9.64 -39.04
N SER A 214 -35.99 -10.16 -39.03
CA SER A 214 -36.33 -11.50 -39.49
C SER A 214 -37.01 -11.44 -40.87
N VAL A 215 -36.53 -12.26 -41.78
CA VAL A 215 -37.12 -12.43 -43.09
C VAL A 215 -37.77 -13.80 -43.12
N SER A 216 -39.11 -13.83 -43.19
CA SER A 216 -39.84 -15.06 -43.43
C SER A 216 -40.06 -15.21 -44.96
N ARG A 217 -39.50 -16.26 -45.55
CA ARG A 217 -39.71 -16.59 -46.96
C ARG A 217 -40.84 -17.62 -47.05
N SER A 218 -42.06 -17.13 -47.11
CA SER A 218 -43.19 -17.96 -47.53
C SER A 218 -43.35 -17.83 -49.05
N VAL A 219 -43.77 -18.92 -49.73
CA VAL A 219 -43.94 -18.96 -51.20
C VAL A 219 -45.00 -17.96 -51.65
N ASN A 220 -45.97 -17.64 -50.77
CA ASN A 220 -47.13 -16.82 -51.13
C ASN A 220 -47.13 -15.44 -50.43
N ASP A 221 -46.30 -15.18 -49.43
CA ASP A 221 -46.28 -13.88 -48.77
C ASP A 221 -44.95 -13.67 -48.00
N PRO A 222 -43.94 -13.06 -48.60
CA PRO A 222 -42.68 -12.75 -47.91
C PRO A 222 -42.92 -11.60 -46.96
N SER A 223 -42.80 -11.84 -45.65
CA SER A 223 -42.88 -10.81 -44.64
C SER A 223 -41.47 -10.45 -44.09
N GLN A 224 -41.25 -9.18 -43.97
CA GLN A 224 -40.01 -8.63 -43.44
C GLN A 224 -40.35 -7.82 -42.18
N SER A 225 -39.81 -8.21 -41.03
CA SER A 225 -39.96 -7.46 -39.78
C SER A 225 -38.61 -6.86 -39.41
N LEU A 226 -38.57 -5.55 -39.31
CA LEU A 226 -37.38 -4.79 -38.88
C LEU A 226 -37.64 -4.24 -37.48
N GLN A 227 -36.72 -4.53 -36.56
CA GLN A 227 -36.78 -4.06 -35.18
C GLN A 227 -35.44 -3.44 -34.81
N MET A 228 -35.47 -2.30 -34.08
CA MET A 228 -34.29 -1.71 -33.49
C MET A 228 -33.99 -2.41 -32.16
N ILE A 229 -32.78 -2.95 -32.03
CA ILE A 229 -32.31 -3.60 -30.80
C ILE A 229 -31.02 -2.92 -30.30
N GLU A 230 -30.88 -2.91 -29.02
CA GLU A 230 -29.65 -2.49 -28.38
C GLU A 230 -28.60 -3.61 -28.45
N ARG A 231 -27.38 -3.30 -28.86
CA ARG A 231 -26.28 -4.24 -28.92
C ARG A 231 -25.02 -3.60 -28.32
N PRO A 232 -24.23 -4.30 -27.47
CA PRO A 232 -22.92 -3.83 -27.05
C PRO A 232 -22.06 -3.41 -28.25
N LEU A 233 -21.25 -2.34 -28.09
CA LEU A 233 -20.29 -1.92 -29.12
C LEU A 233 -19.38 -3.08 -29.55
N MET A 234 -18.89 -3.83 -28.56
CA MET A 234 -18.26 -5.16 -28.75
C MET A 234 -18.76 -6.10 -27.67
N THR A 235 -19.19 -7.28 -28.05
CA THR A 235 -19.56 -8.32 -27.09
C THR A 235 -18.32 -8.90 -26.41
N ALA A 236 -18.50 -9.58 -25.27
CA ALA A 236 -17.40 -10.26 -24.60
C ALA A 236 -16.72 -11.29 -25.52
N ASP A 237 -17.48 -11.98 -26.37
CA ASP A 237 -16.95 -12.98 -27.30
C ASP A 237 -16.14 -12.33 -28.42
N GLU A 238 -16.56 -11.17 -28.91
CA GLU A 238 -15.79 -10.38 -29.89
C GLU A 238 -14.49 -9.88 -29.28
N LEU A 239 -14.49 -9.48 -28.00
CA LEU A 239 -13.28 -9.09 -27.27
C LEU A 239 -12.31 -10.27 -27.08
N LYS A 240 -12.83 -11.45 -26.70
CA LYS A 240 -12.04 -12.68 -26.55
C LYS A 240 -11.46 -13.17 -27.89
N SER A 241 -12.14 -12.88 -28.98
CA SER A 241 -11.76 -13.30 -30.35
C SER A 241 -10.85 -12.28 -31.05
N MET A 242 -10.47 -11.19 -30.39
CA MET A 242 -9.57 -10.20 -31.00
C MET A 242 -8.21 -10.81 -31.34
N PRO A 243 -7.70 -10.59 -32.57
CA PRO A 243 -6.38 -11.05 -32.96
C PRO A 243 -5.26 -10.50 -32.06
N LYS A 244 -4.23 -11.31 -31.85
CA LYS A 244 -3.04 -10.91 -31.08
C LYS A 244 -2.45 -9.58 -31.61
N GLY A 245 -2.13 -8.67 -30.69
CA GLY A 245 -1.60 -7.34 -31.00
C GLY A 245 -2.66 -6.28 -31.30
N GLN A 246 -3.96 -6.64 -31.28
CA GLN A 246 -5.05 -5.69 -31.30
C GLN A 246 -5.49 -5.36 -29.88
N PHE A 247 -5.78 -4.08 -29.64
CA PHE A 247 -6.19 -3.54 -28.35
C PHE A 247 -7.31 -2.55 -28.51
N ILE A 248 -8.10 -2.39 -27.47
CA ILE A 248 -9.05 -1.28 -27.32
C ILE A 248 -8.43 -0.26 -26.38
N VAL A 249 -8.48 0.99 -26.76
CA VAL A 249 -8.02 2.13 -25.96
C VAL A 249 -9.25 2.95 -25.56
N MET A 250 -9.50 3.06 -24.28
CA MET A 250 -10.51 3.93 -23.69
C MET A 250 -9.81 5.07 -22.97
N LYS A 251 -10.24 6.30 -23.24
CA LYS A 251 -9.72 7.52 -22.60
C LYS A 251 -10.88 8.44 -22.26
N THR A 252 -10.80 9.07 -21.09
CA THR A 252 -11.79 10.07 -20.67
C THR A 252 -11.97 11.15 -21.71
N GLY A 253 -13.21 11.40 -22.12
CA GLY A 253 -13.59 12.44 -23.10
C GLY A 253 -13.37 12.08 -24.57
N VAL A 254 -13.03 10.81 -24.87
CA VAL A 254 -12.82 10.33 -26.25
C VAL A 254 -13.56 9.01 -26.45
N TYR A 255 -14.13 8.80 -27.63
CA TYR A 255 -14.72 7.50 -27.98
C TYR A 255 -13.66 6.39 -27.96
N PRO A 256 -14.02 5.15 -27.58
CA PRO A 256 -13.11 4.01 -27.63
C PRO A 256 -12.53 3.78 -29.03
N ILE A 257 -11.25 3.48 -29.08
CA ILE A 257 -10.52 3.28 -30.34
C ILE A 257 -9.94 1.87 -30.36
N LYS A 258 -10.17 1.15 -31.46
CA LYS A 258 -9.51 -0.13 -31.72
C LYS A 258 -8.19 0.13 -32.45
N VAL A 259 -7.08 -0.35 -31.89
CA VAL A 259 -5.72 -0.13 -32.40
C VAL A 259 -4.99 -1.45 -32.60
N LYS A 260 -4.02 -1.44 -33.51
CA LYS A 260 -3.05 -2.54 -33.66
C LYS A 260 -1.68 -2.02 -33.22
N LEU A 261 -1.18 -2.55 -32.12
CA LEU A 261 0.16 -2.19 -31.61
C LEU A 261 1.19 -3.12 -32.23
N GLN A 262 2.30 -2.54 -32.66
CA GLN A 262 3.47 -3.29 -33.12
C GLN A 262 4.38 -3.56 -31.93
N LEU A 263 5.06 -4.70 -31.96
CA LEU A 263 6.09 -5.02 -30.99
C LEU A 263 7.27 -4.05 -31.16
N PHE A 264 7.91 -3.68 -30.05
CA PHE A 264 8.95 -2.63 -30.01
C PHE A 264 10.10 -2.84 -31.02
N PHE A 265 10.53 -4.08 -31.26
CA PHE A 265 11.60 -4.38 -32.21
C PHE A 265 11.20 -4.09 -33.67
N LYS A 266 9.91 -3.99 -33.98
CA LYS A 266 9.43 -3.57 -35.32
C LYS A 266 9.46 -2.06 -35.52
N TRP A 267 9.70 -1.29 -34.47
CA TRP A 267 9.82 0.16 -34.52
C TRP A 267 11.24 0.62 -34.81
N GLY A 268 12.17 -0.34 -35.06
CA GLY A 268 13.58 -0.01 -35.32
C GLY A 268 14.33 0.45 -34.06
N ILE A 269 13.77 0.25 -32.88
CA ILE A 269 14.44 0.54 -31.61
C ILE A 269 15.56 -0.46 -31.45
N LYS A 270 16.79 0.03 -31.37
CA LYS A 270 17.97 -0.74 -31.05
C LYS A 270 18.38 -0.42 -29.62
N PHE A 271 18.64 -1.43 -28.85
CA PHE A 271 19.23 -1.28 -27.51
C PHE A 271 20.74 -1.40 -27.67
N GLU A 272 21.47 -0.60 -26.91
CA GLU A 272 22.90 -0.77 -26.72
C GLU A 272 23.17 -2.06 -25.93
N GLU A 273 24.42 -2.39 -25.67
CA GLU A 273 24.77 -3.54 -24.85
C GLU A 273 24.10 -3.46 -23.48
N ALA A 274 23.70 -4.62 -22.94
CA ALA A 274 23.05 -4.67 -21.64
C ALA A 274 23.94 -4.05 -20.56
N TYR A 275 23.37 -3.11 -19.80
CA TYR A 275 24.07 -2.52 -18.67
C TYR A 275 24.29 -3.60 -17.61
N ALA A 276 25.56 -3.96 -17.38
CA ALA A 276 25.92 -4.87 -16.31
C ALA A 276 26.14 -4.08 -15.02
N VAL A 277 25.31 -4.33 -14.02
CA VAL A 277 25.55 -3.83 -12.67
C VAL A 277 26.59 -4.72 -12.00
N ASN A 278 27.67 -4.13 -11.50
CA ASN A 278 28.60 -4.88 -10.64
C ASN A 278 27.82 -5.42 -9.44
N GLU A 279 27.88 -6.75 -9.25
CA GLU A 279 27.25 -7.40 -8.10
C GLU A 279 27.82 -6.81 -6.80
N ARG A 280 27.00 -6.02 -6.11
CA ARG A 280 27.31 -5.52 -4.76
C ARG A 280 26.90 -6.53 -3.68
N GLY A 281 26.56 -7.75 -4.09
CA GLY A 281 25.87 -8.77 -3.29
C GLY A 281 26.61 -9.33 -2.08
N ASN A 282 27.90 -8.99 -1.89
CA ASN A 282 28.72 -9.59 -0.83
C ASN A 282 29.24 -8.59 0.22
N ARG A 283 28.48 -7.50 0.45
CA ARG A 283 28.81 -6.57 1.53
C ARG A 283 28.58 -7.25 2.88
N THR A 284 29.55 -7.13 3.80
CA THR A 284 29.41 -7.69 5.16
C THR A 284 28.40 -6.87 5.97
N VAL A 285 27.28 -7.47 6.28
CA VAL A 285 26.25 -6.86 7.12
C VAL A 285 26.75 -6.74 8.57
N LYS A 286 26.70 -5.54 9.11
CA LYS A 286 27.07 -5.27 10.51
C LYS A 286 25.80 -5.15 11.35
N TYR A 287 25.56 -6.10 12.21
CA TYR A 287 24.43 -6.05 13.14
C TYR A 287 24.76 -5.14 14.33
N ALA A 288 23.80 -4.33 14.73
CA ALA A 288 23.90 -3.59 15.97
C ALA A 288 23.91 -4.56 17.15
N SER A 289 24.89 -4.50 18.04
CA SER A 289 24.89 -5.29 19.27
C SER A 289 24.12 -4.55 20.37
N SER A 290 23.41 -5.30 21.23
CA SER A 290 22.70 -4.75 22.39
C SER A 290 23.66 -3.95 23.31
N LYS A 291 24.91 -4.38 23.45
CA LYS A 291 25.93 -3.67 24.22
C LYS A 291 26.24 -2.29 23.65
N LYS A 292 26.43 -2.19 22.30
CA LYS A 292 26.67 -0.87 21.65
C LYS A 292 25.45 0.04 21.78
N LEU A 293 24.23 -0.51 21.67
CA LEU A 293 23.02 0.28 21.81
C LEU A 293 22.87 0.82 23.23
N ILE A 294 23.12 0.00 24.24
CA ILE A 294 23.12 0.41 25.66
C ILE A 294 24.17 1.51 25.90
N SER A 295 25.41 1.31 25.45
CA SER A 295 26.44 2.33 25.61
C SER A 295 26.08 3.65 24.93
N SER A 296 25.52 3.62 23.72
CA SER A 296 25.07 4.83 23.00
C SER A 296 23.91 5.54 23.71
N ILE A 297 22.98 4.79 24.33
CA ILE A 297 21.89 5.38 25.12
C ILE A 297 22.45 6.07 26.37
N LEU A 298 23.33 5.39 27.11
CA LEU A 298 23.94 5.93 28.32
C LEU A 298 24.84 7.16 28.05
N GLU A 299 25.53 7.14 26.91
CA GLU A 299 26.34 8.29 26.47
C GLU A 299 25.46 9.49 26.10
N LYS A 300 24.38 9.25 25.37
CA LYS A 300 23.44 10.29 24.94
C LYS A 300 22.59 10.85 26.10
N TYR A 301 22.30 10.01 27.09
CA TYR A 301 21.43 10.34 28.24
C TYR A 301 22.08 9.98 29.58
N PRO A 302 23.15 10.65 29.95
CA PRO A 302 23.96 10.30 31.16
C PRO A 302 23.19 10.44 32.49
N HIS A 303 22.09 11.19 32.52
CA HIS A 303 21.30 11.42 33.75
C HIS A 303 20.34 10.29 34.12
N THR A 304 20.14 9.33 33.24
CA THR A 304 19.24 8.19 33.54
C THR A 304 19.88 7.09 34.37
N SER A 305 21.24 7.07 34.48
CA SER A 305 21.98 6.09 35.29
C SER A 305 21.91 6.34 36.80
N ASN A 306 21.43 7.50 37.25
CA ASN A 306 21.38 7.89 38.67
C ASN A 306 20.02 7.65 39.37
N LYS A 307 19.07 6.93 38.76
CA LYS A 307 17.76 6.70 39.39
C LYS A 307 17.75 5.74 40.60
N GLU A 308 18.83 5.00 40.83
CA GLU A 308 18.91 4.08 41.99
C GLU A 308 19.16 4.77 43.34
N ASN A 309 19.49 6.06 43.38
CA ASN A 309 19.85 6.79 44.60
C ASN A 309 19.03 8.07 44.88
N ARG A 310 17.81 8.18 44.38
CA ARG A 310 16.90 9.24 44.86
C ARG A 310 16.13 8.73 46.08
N PRO A 311 16.29 9.33 47.28
CA PRO A 311 15.41 9.05 48.40
C PRO A 311 13.97 9.40 47.96
N TYR A 312 13.04 8.52 48.28
CA TYR A 312 11.60 8.72 48.09
C TYR A 312 11.21 10.04 48.77
N ALA A 313 10.91 11.07 47.99
CA ALA A 313 10.25 12.27 48.49
C ALA A 313 8.74 12.01 48.38
N PRO A 314 7.95 12.10 49.46
CA PRO A 314 6.51 12.02 49.40
C PRO A 314 5.95 13.11 48.48
N PRO A 315 4.82 12.90 47.81
CA PRO A 315 4.25 13.89 46.90
C PRO A 315 3.88 15.15 47.69
N GLY A 316 4.74 16.17 47.55
CA GLY A 316 4.48 17.52 48.02
C GLY A 316 3.47 18.18 47.09
N GLU A 317 2.58 18.94 47.70
CA GLU A 317 1.56 19.76 47.05
C GLU A 317 2.14 20.55 45.89
N TYR A 318 1.59 20.30 44.69
CA TYR A 318 1.86 21.11 43.51
C TYR A 318 1.14 22.45 43.66
N SER A 319 1.88 23.50 43.94
CA SER A 319 1.41 24.87 43.74
C SER A 319 1.30 25.13 42.25
N ASP A 320 0.10 25.46 41.88
CA ASP A 320 -0.38 25.84 40.56
C ASP A 320 0.37 27.09 40.06
N SER A 321 1.15 26.94 38.98
CA SER A 321 1.35 28.01 37.97
C SER A 321 2.34 27.58 36.90
N SER A 322 1.87 27.53 35.67
CA SER A 322 2.56 27.39 34.37
C SER A 322 2.52 26.04 33.69
N ALA A 323 1.33 25.55 33.40
CA ALA A 323 1.15 24.62 32.28
C ALA A 323 0.51 25.39 31.10
N PRO A 324 1.02 25.26 29.88
CA PRO A 324 0.39 25.93 28.74
C PRO A 324 -0.99 25.32 28.43
N PRO A 325 -1.98 26.12 28.03
CA PRO A 325 -3.38 25.70 27.89
C PRO A 325 -3.67 24.70 26.75
N VAL A 326 -2.66 24.22 26.06
CA VAL A 326 -2.79 23.31 24.90
C VAL A 326 -3.08 21.86 25.32
N SER A 327 -2.69 21.42 26.52
CA SER A 327 -2.85 20.03 26.94
C SER A 327 -4.28 19.64 27.30
N VAL A 328 -5.06 20.57 27.84
CA VAL A 328 -6.47 20.33 28.28
C VAL A 328 -7.42 20.27 27.08
N ALA A 329 -7.18 21.07 26.05
CA ALA A 329 -7.98 21.07 24.83
C ALA A 329 -7.79 19.75 24.05
N ILE A 330 -6.58 19.22 23.96
CA ILE A 330 -6.30 17.94 23.30
C ILE A 330 -6.90 16.78 24.10
N LEU A 331 -6.83 16.79 25.44
CA LEU A 331 -7.42 15.74 26.28
C LEU A 331 -8.95 15.73 26.17
N ASN A 332 -9.57 16.89 26.10
CA ASN A 332 -11.02 17.03 25.94
C ASN A 332 -11.47 16.62 24.53
N ALA A 333 -10.69 16.93 23.48
CA ALA A 333 -10.95 16.48 22.12
C ALA A 333 -10.85 14.95 21.99
N VAL A 334 -9.82 14.34 22.58
CA VAL A 334 -9.65 12.87 22.60
C VAL A 334 -10.76 12.19 23.40
N LYS A 335 -11.19 12.78 24.52
CA LYS A 335 -12.34 12.26 25.29
C LYS A 335 -13.64 12.33 24.51
N GLN A 336 -13.92 13.45 23.83
CA GLN A 336 -15.11 13.57 22.99
C GLN A 336 -15.13 12.58 21.82
N GLU A 337 -13.97 12.31 21.21
CA GLU A 337 -13.86 11.33 20.12
C GLU A 337 -14.06 9.89 20.63
N LEU A 338 -13.54 9.55 21.81
CA LEU A 338 -13.74 8.26 22.46
C LEU A 338 -15.21 8.04 22.84
N ASP A 339 -15.86 9.02 23.44
CA ASP A 339 -17.29 8.96 23.82
C ASP A 339 -18.19 8.82 22.59
N LYS A 340 -17.82 9.45 21.47
CA LYS A 340 -18.51 9.32 20.18
C LYS A 340 -18.39 7.92 19.61
N HIS A 341 -17.18 7.36 19.65
CA HIS A 341 -16.91 5.99 19.17
C HIS A 341 -17.60 4.92 20.03
N GLU A 342 -17.64 5.13 21.35
CA GLU A 342 -18.37 4.24 22.27
C GLU A 342 -19.89 4.26 22.03
N THR A 343 -20.42 5.44 21.68
CA THR A 343 -21.84 5.63 21.33
C THR A 343 -22.18 4.94 20.00
N GLU A 344 -21.31 5.04 19.01
CA GLU A 344 -21.45 4.37 17.71
C GLU A 344 -21.41 2.84 17.84
N LEU A 345 -20.49 2.29 18.65
CA LEU A 345 -20.41 0.85 18.92
C LEU A 345 -21.65 0.32 19.66
N ARG A 346 -22.20 1.08 20.62
CA ARG A 346 -23.45 0.72 21.29
C ARG A 346 -24.63 0.73 20.33
N THR A 347 -24.68 1.69 19.42
CA THR A 347 -25.75 1.79 18.42
C THR A 347 -25.68 0.62 17.42
N GLN A 348 -24.48 0.22 16.96
CA GLN A 348 -24.30 -0.94 16.08
C GLN A 348 -24.70 -2.25 16.78
N SER A 349 -24.33 -2.45 18.03
CA SER A 349 -24.72 -3.63 18.82
C SER A 349 -26.25 -3.72 18.98
N THR A 350 -26.93 -2.59 19.20
CA THR A 350 -28.39 -2.52 19.31
C THR A 350 -29.07 -2.82 17.97
N PHE A 351 -28.53 -2.33 16.85
CA PHE A 351 -29.05 -2.65 15.50
C PHE A 351 -28.87 -4.13 15.15
N GLU A 352 -27.77 -4.77 15.54
CA GLU A 352 -27.58 -6.22 15.33
C GLU A 352 -28.55 -7.06 16.18
N GLN A 353 -28.83 -6.66 17.41
CA GLN A 353 -29.82 -7.33 18.26
C GLN A 353 -31.23 -7.21 17.69
N ILE A 354 -31.62 -6.03 17.18
CA ILE A 354 -32.93 -5.81 16.53
C ILE A 354 -33.01 -6.64 15.22
N ARG A 355 -31.94 -6.67 14.41
CA ARG A 355 -31.89 -7.44 13.19
C ARG A 355 -32.01 -8.94 13.42
N ASN A 356 -31.44 -9.47 14.51
CA ASN A 356 -31.52 -10.86 14.87
C ASN A 356 -32.89 -11.24 15.45
N SER A 357 -33.56 -10.33 16.16
CA SER A 357 -34.94 -10.57 16.63
C SER A 357 -35.99 -10.50 15.52
N ILE A 358 -35.78 -9.73 14.46
CA ILE A 358 -36.64 -9.70 13.26
C ILE A 358 -36.49 -10.98 12.40
N LYS A 359 -35.34 -11.63 12.45
CA LYS A 359 -35.11 -12.90 11.73
C LYS A 359 -35.60 -14.14 12.48
N ALA A 360 -35.95 -14.01 13.76
CA ALA A 360 -36.41 -15.11 14.61
C ALA A 360 -37.94 -15.18 14.74
N ASN A 361 -38.69 -14.22 14.17
CA ASN A 361 -40.14 -14.22 13.95
C ASN A 361 -40.42 -14.33 12.44
#